data_12f624a3ee594d249072b446e3aa444e
#
_entry.id   12f624a3ee594d249072b446e3aa444e
#
_cell.length_a   1.000
_cell.length_b   1.000
_cell.length_c   1.000
_cell.angle_alpha   90.00
_cell.angle_beta   90.00
_cell.angle_gamma   90.00
#
_symmetry.space_group_name_H-M   'P 1'
#
loop_
_entity.id
_entity.type
_entity.pdbx_description
1 polymer ?
#
loop_
_entity_poly.entity_id
_entity_poly.type
_entity_poly.pdbx_seq_one_letter_code
_entity_poly.pdbx_strand_id
1 'polypeptide(L)'
;VSGTREEFLSRLREQLSFCWNEDVERIVQTMVYEDKSGQINDILRPENHQQVMRAIWEEPAASVYNKVSCPTILIPARPTRRRANSERALLKQEAVKYAEQTIPNCQVEWILETVHDLGYHKPQELSRVMENFLNPPQSP
;
A
#
# COMPACT_ATOMS: atom_id res chain seq x y z
N VAL A 1 -14.61 1.07 12.22
CA VAL A 1 -14.08 2.03 13.21
C VAL A 1 -15.25 2.41 14.11
N SER A 2 -15.02 2.57 15.42
CA SER A 2 -16.01 3.02 16.38
C SER A 2 -15.33 3.88 17.45
N GLY A 3 -16.08 4.78 18.07
CA GLY A 3 -15.59 5.67 19.11
C GLY A 3 -15.51 7.13 18.65
N THR A 4 -14.92 7.97 19.49
CA THR A 4 -14.71 9.38 19.20
C THR A 4 -13.50 9.59 18.27
N ARG A 5 -13.40 10.77 17.65
CA ARG A 5 -12.25 11.15 16.83
C ARG A 5 -10.93 11.09 17.62
N GLU A 6 -10.96 11.48 18.87
CA GLU A 6 -9.76 11.46 19.72
C GLU A 6 -9.27 10.02 20.00
N GLU A 7 -10.18 9.11 20.32
CA GLU A 7 -9.86 7.69 20.51
C GLU A 7 -9.32 7.05 19.23
N PHE A 8 -9.88 7.40 18.08
CA PHE A 8 -9.39 6.95 16.78
C PHE A 8 -7.96 7.42 16.53
N LEU A 9 -7.70 8.71 16.67
CA LEU A 9 -6.37 9.27 16.44
C LEU A 9 -5.34 8.71 17.43
N SER A 10 -5.73 8.54 18.70
CA SER A 10 -4.86 7.93 19.71
C SER A 10 -4.41 6.52 19.32
N ARG A 11 -5.35 5.67 18.90
CA ARG A 11 -5.02 4.32 18.41
C ARG A 11 -4.09 4.34 17.20
N LEU A 12 -4.35 5.22 16.23
CA LEU A 12 -3.52 5.31 15.03
C LEU A 12 -2.13 5.86 15.32
N ARG A 13 -1.98 6.82 16.24
CA ARG A 13 -0.67 7.30 16.68
C ARG A 13 0.18 6.18 17.26
N GLU A 14 -0.43 5.29 18.02
CA GLU A 14 0.28 4.11 18.56
C GLU A 14 0.66 3.14 17.44
N GLN A 15 -0.28 2.79 16.57
CA GLN A 15 -0.07 1.83 15.48
C GLN A 15 0.94 2.31 14.44
N LEU A 16 0.93 3.60 14.11
CA LEU A 16 1.78 4.23 13.11
C LEU A 16 2.92 5.04 13.75
N SER A 17 3.27 4.78 15.01
CA SER A 17 4.28 5.54 15.76
C SER A 17 5.63 5.64 15.04
N PHE A 18 5.97 4.65 14.22
CA PHE A 18 7.19 4.62 13.41
C PHE A 18 7.22 5.64 12.25
N CYS A 19 6.07 6.18 11.84
CA CYS A 19 5.98 7.15 10.75
C CYS A 19 5.00 8.31 11.04
N TRP A 20 4.48 8.40 12.27
CA TRP A 20 3.50 9.42 12.63
C TRP A 20 4.09 10.83 12.55
N ASN A 21 3.37 11.72 11.86
CA ASN A 21 3.64 13.15 11.76
C ASN A 21 2.33 13.88 11.41
N GLU A 22 2.37 15.21 11.31
CA GLU A 22 1.20 16.04 11.03
C GLU A 22 0.55 15.71 9.66
N ASP A 23 1.34 15.34 8.66
CA ASP A 23 0.83 14.97 7.33
C ASP A 23 0.07 13.65 7.39
N VAL A 24 0.62 12.64 8.08
CA VAL A 24 -0.05 11.36 8.30
C VAL A 24 -1.35 11.58 9.09
N GLU A 25 -1.33 12.38 10.15
CA GLU A 25 -2.52 12.72 10.93
C GLU A 25 -3.61 13.35 10.05
N ARG A 26 -3.25 14.31 9.21
CA ARG A 26 -4.19 14.95 8.28
C ARG A 26 -4.79 13.94 7.30
N ILE A 27 -3.97 13.05 6.74
CA ILE A 27 -4.43 12.03 5.79
C ILE A 27 -5.40 11.05 6.45
N VAL A 28 -5.06 10.49 7.61
CA VAL A 28 -5.93 9.49 8.25
C VAL A 28 -7.28 10.05 8.69
N GLN A 29 -7.35 11.35 8.99
CA GLN A 29 -8.62 12.01 9.28
C GLN A 29 -9.56 12.07 8.07
N THR A 30 -9.05 12.00 6.84
CA THR A 30 -9.89 11.95 5.63
C THR A 30 -10.53 10.59 5.38
N MET A 31 -10.14 9.56 6.11
CA MET A 31 -10.68 8.19 5.95
C MET A 31 -11.97 7.94 6.73
N VAL A 32 -12.32 8.86 7.61
CA VAL A 32 -13.48 8.75 8.50
C VAL A 32 -14.33 10.01 8.46
N TYR A 33 -15.59 9.86 8.80
CA TYR A 33 -16.51 10.97 9.05
C TYR A 33 -17.15 10.84 10.42
N GLU A 34 -17.55 11.94 10.99
CA GLU A 34 -18.29 12.02 12.27
C GLU A 34 -19.78 12.12 11.99
N ASP A 35 -20.55 11.27 12.63
CA ASP A 35 -22.02 11.32 12.54
C ASP A 35 -22.62 12.32 13.54
N LYS A 36 -23.95 12.45 13.49
CA LYS A 36 -24.69 13.41 14.36
C LYS A 36 -24.59 13.11 15.85
N SER A 37 -24.14 11.92 16.24
CA SER A 37 -23.93 11.52 17.63
C SER A 37 -22.51 11.77 18.13
N GLY A 38 -21.60 12.27 17.27
CA GLY A 38 -20.20 12.46 17.58
C GLY A 38 -19.35 11.18 17.45
N GLN A 39 -19.93 10.13 16.88
CA GLN A 39 -19.22 8.89 16.62
C GLN A 39 -18.59 8.92 15.23
N ILE A 40 -17.36 8.39 15.12
CA ILE A 40 -16.71 8.27 13.84
C ILE A 40 -17.08 6.97 13.13
N ASN A 41 -17.19 7.06 11.83
CA ASN A 41 -17.48 5.95 10.93
C ASN A 41 -16.51 5.96 9.75
N ASP A 42 -16.20 4.78 9.23
CA ASP A 42 -15.39 4.64 8.02
C ASP A 42 -16.13 5.18 6.80
N ILE A 43 -15.43 5.91 5.93
CA ILE A 43 -15.95 6.28 4.62
C ILE A 43 -16.16 5.03 3.77
N LEU A 44 -15.22 4.08 3.82
CA LEU A 44 -15.39 2.77 3.20
C LEU A 44 -16.21 1.86 4.13
N ARG A 45 -17.47 1.72 3.83
CA ARG A 45 -18.39 0.85 4.61
C ARG A 45 -17.90 -0.60 4.62
N PRO A 46 -18.05 -1.32 5.75
CA PRO A 46 -17.62 -2.72 5.87
C PRO A 46 -18.15 -3.63 4.76
N GLU A 47 -19.40 -3.43 4.33
CA GLU A 47 -20.02 -4.22 3.27
C GLU A 47 -19.32 -4.01 1.92
N ASN A 48 -18.94 -2.77 1.61
CA ASN A 48 -18.18 -2.45 0.39
C ASN A 48 -16.77 -3.05 0.45
N HIS A 49 -16.12 -2.97 1.63
CA HIS A 49 -14.81 -3.59 1.84
C HIS A 49 -14.87 -5.11 1.62
N GLN A 50 -15.90 -5.78 2.12
CA GLN A 50 -16.11 -7.22 1.91
C GLN A 50 -16.30 -7.56 0.43
N GLN A 51 -17.03 -6.73 -0.33
CA GLN A 51 -17.20 -6.92 -1.77
C GLN A 51 -15.87 -6.79 -2.53
N VAL A 52 -15.04 -5.82 -2.17
CA VAL A 52 -13.69 -5.67 -2.75
C VAL A 52 -12.83 -6.90 -2.45
N MET A 53 -12.81 -7.36 -1.20
CA MET A 53 -12.06 -8.57 -0.82
C MET A 53 -12.54 -9.81 -1.57
N ARG A 54 -13.85 -9.95 -1.74
CA ARG A 54 -14.44 -11.03 -2.52
C ARG A 54 -14.03 -10.98 -3.99
N ALA A 55 -14.10 -9.80 -4.61
CA ALA A 55 -13.70 -9.62 -6.00
C ALA A 55 -12.21 -9.97 -6.22
N ILE A 56 -11.31 -9.56 -5.31
CA ILE A 56 -9.89 -9.92 -5.37
C ILE A 56 -9.70 -11.46 -5.28
N TRP A 57 -10.52 -12.14 -4.50
CA TRP A 57 -10.46 -13.59 -4.37
C TRP A 57 -11.03 -14.33 -5.59
N GLU A 58 -12.18 -13.89 -6.12
CA GLU A 58 -12.85 -14.51 -7.25
C GLU A 58 -12.14 -14.23 -8.59
N GLU A 59 -11.51 -13.06 -8.70
CA GLU A 59 -10.79 -12.62 -9.91
C GLU A 59 -9.33 -12.29 -9.57
N PRO A 60 -8.48 -13.29 -9.35
CA PRO A 60 -7.09 -13.05 -8.98
C PRO A 60 -6.36 -12.30 -10.09
N ALA A 61 -5.70 -11.19 -9.76
CA ALA A 61 -5.00 -10.31 -10.71
C ALA A 61 -3.98 -11.09 -11.59
N ALA A 62 -3.41 -12.16 -11.08
CA ALA A 62 -2.49 -13.02 -11.82
C ALA A 62 -3.08 -13.61 -13.13
N SER A 63 -4.41 -13.77 -13.20
CA SER A 63 -5.10 -14.28 -14.41
C SER A 63 -5.05 -13.34 -15.60
N VAL A 64 -4.70 -12.06 -15.38
CA VAL A 64 -4.66 -11.02 -16.42
C VAL A 64 -3.28 -10.38 -16.60
N TYR A 65 -2.26 -10.80 -15.89
CA TYR A 65 -0.92 -10.22 -15.97
C TYR A 65 -0.36 -10.21 -17.39
N ASN A 66 -0.54 -11.27 -18.15
CA ASN A 66 -0.09 -11.37 -19.54
C ASN A 66 -0.86 -10.47 -20.53
N LYS A 67 -1.96 -9.87 -20.10
CA LYS A 67 -2.78 -8.94 -20.90
C LYS A 67 -2.42 -7.47 -20.62
N VAL A 68 -1.57 -7.20 -19.65
CA VAL A 68 -1.11 -5.84 -19.33
C VAL A 68 -0.16 -5.38 -20.43
N SER A 69 -0.58 -4.43 -21.25
CA SER A 69 0.21 -3.94 -22.39
C SER A 69 0.94 -2.62 -22.13
N CYS A 70 0.59 -1.90 -21.07
CA CYS A 70 1.25 -0.66 -20.69
C CYS A 70 2.57 -0.93 -19.93
N PRO A 71 3.55 0.00 -19.99
CA PRO A 71 4.69 -0.03 -19.08
C PRO A 71 4.22 -0.08 -17.62
N THR A 72 4.78 -0.99 -16.86
CA THR A 72 4.35 -1.26 -15.48
C THR A 72 5.54 -1.23 -14.55
N ILE A 73 5.39 -0.61 -13.39
CA ILE A 73 6.32 -0.73 -12.28
C ILE A 73 5.63 -1.34 -11.07
N LEU A 74 6.23 -2.36 -10.49
CA LEU A 74 5.85 -2.91 -9.20
C LEU A 74 6.77 -2.32 -8.13
N ILE A 75 6.18 -1.74 -7.09
CA ILE A 75 6.93 -1.12 -5.98
C ILE A 75 6.60 -1.86 -4.68
N PRO A 76 7.17 -3.05 -4.47
CA PRO A 76 6.89 -3.82 -3.27
C PRO A 76 7.67 -3.32 -2.06
N ALA A 77 6.98 -3.27 -0.91
CA ALA A 77 7.62 -3.02 0.38
C ALA A 77 8.41 -4.26 0.84
N ARG A 78 9.67 -4.07 1.21
CA ARG A 78 10.50 -5.11 1.82
C ARG A 78 10.63 -4.85 3.33
N PRO A 79 10.22 -5.80 4.19
CA PRO A 79 10.32 -5.61 5.63
C PRO A 79 11.79 -5.57 6.09
N THR A 80 12.01 -5.07 7.31
CA THR A 80 13.32 -5.06 7.96
C THR A 80 13.96 -6.45 7.97
N ARG A 81 15.28 -6.54 8.05
CA ARG A 81 16.07 -7.79 8.05
C ARG A 81 15.52 -8.85 8.99
N ARG A 82 15.01 -8.46 10.16
CA ARG A 82 14.43 -9.38 11.16
C ARG A 82 13.21 -10.16 10.64
N ARG A 83 12.46 -9.61 9.68
CA ARG A 83 11.25 -10.21 9.09
C ARG A 83 11.44 -10.63 7.64
N ALA A 84 12.62 -10.40 7.06
CA ALA A 84 12.88 -10.65 5.63
C ALA A 84 12.76 -12.13 5.23
N ASN A 85 12.98 -13.05 6.16
CA ASN A 85 12.89 -14.50 5.93
C ASN A 85 11.61 -15.12 6.51
N SER A 86 10.60 -14.32 6.87
CA SER A 86 9.32 -14.88 7.25
C SER A 86 8.64 -15.54 6.04
N GLU A 87 7.83 -16.58 6.26
CA GLU A 87 7.07 -17.27 5.21
C GLU A 87 6.30 -16.25 4.32
N ARG A 88 5.64 -15.28 4.95
CA ARG A 88 4.93 -14.22 4.23
C ARG A 88 5.86 -13.38 3.35
N ALA A 89 7.07 -13.09 3.78
CA ALA A 89 8.05 -12.33 2.99
C ALA A 89 8.56 -13.14 1.79
N LEU A 90 8.76 -14.43 1.95
CA LEU A 90 9.17 -15.35 0.88
C LEU A 90 8.06 -15.49 -0.17
N LEU A 91 6.82 -15.76 0.26
CA LEU A 91 5.65 -15.80 -0.63
C LEU A 91 5.47 -14.51 -1.43
N LYS A 92 5.69 -13.35 -0.78
CA LYS A 92 5.65 -12.07 -1.48
C LYS A 92 6.74 -11.94 -2.54
N GLN A 93 7.96 -12.39 -2.25
CA GLN A 93 9.05 -12.37 -3.23
C GLN A 93 8.73 -13.26 -4.44
N GLU A 94 8.19 -14.44 -4.22
CA GLU A 94 7.76 -15.34 -5.29
C GLU A 94 6.64 -14.73 -6.14
N ALA A 95 5.64 -14.12 -5.49
CA ALA A 95 4.53 -13.45 -6.18
C ALA A 95 5.01 -12.26 -7.03
N VAL A 96 5.94 -11.44 -6.51
CA VAL A 96 6.53 -10.32 -7.26
C VAL A 96 7.34 -10.84 -8.44
N LYS A 97 8.15 -11.86 -8.27
CA LYS A 97 8.94 -12.50 -9.33
C LYS A 97 8.03 -13.07 -10.43
N TYR A 98 6.94 -13.73 -10.03
CA TYR A 98 5.95 -14.23 -10.98
C TYR A 98 5.31 -13.12 -11.79
N ALA A 99 4.90 -12.04 -11.14
CA ALA A 99 4.32 -10.87 -11.81
C ALA A 99 5.32 -10.22 -12.79
N GLU A 100 6.57 -10.01 -12.37
CA GLU A 100 7.65 -9.47 -13.20
C GLU A 100 7.90 -10.31 -14.46
N GLN A 101 7.84 -11.64 -14.34
CA GLN A 101 8.04 -12.55 -15.46
C GLN A 101 6.83 -12.67 -16.39
N THR A 102 5.63 -12.34 -15.89
CA THR A 102 4.37 -12.56 -16.62
C THR A 102 3.84 -11.29 -17.27
N ILE A 103 4.11 -10.12 -16.67
CA ILE A 103 3.72 -8.82 -17.25
C ILE A 103 4.78 -8.42 -18.28
N PRO A 104 4.41 -8.22 -19.58
CA PRO A 104 5.37 -8.06 -20.67
C PRO A 104 6.35 -6.90 -20.53
N ASN A 105 5.94 -5.81 -19.89
CA ASN A 105 6.72 -4.56 -19.78
C ASN A 105 6.80 -4.13 -18.30
N CYS A 106 7.34 -5.01 -17.46
CA CYS A 106 7.37 -4.85 -16.02
C CYS A 106 8.77 -4.55 -15.50
N GLN A 107 8.86 -3.57 -14.61
CA GLN A 107 10.02 -3.29 -13.78
C GLN A 107 9.66 -3.50 -12.32
N VAL A 108 10.64 -3.87 -11.51
CA VAL A 108 10.45 -4.06 -10.06
C VAL A 108 11.45 -3.22 -9.31
N GLU A 109 10.95 -2.34 -8.45
CA GLU A 109 11.78 -1.51 -7.55
C GLU A 109 11.34 -1.73 -6.10
N TRP A 110 12.20 -2.38 -5.31
CA TRP A 110 11.92 -2.69 -3.91
C TRP A 110 12.26 -1.50 -3.01
N ILE A 111 11.28 -1.01 -2.25
CA ILE A 111 11.55 -0.08 -1.15
C ILE A 111 11.87 -0.89 0.10
N LEU A 112 13.10 -0.74 0.59
CA LEU A 112 13.64 -1.53 1.69
C LEU A 112 13.22 -0.96 3.05
N GLU A 113 13.23 -1.82 4.07
CA GLU A 113 13.01 -1.43 5.48
C GLU A 113 11.72 -0.62 5.68
N THR A 114 10.64 -1.09 5.07
CA THR A 114 9.36 -0.41 5.13
C THR A 114 8.21 -1.40 5.33
N VAL A 115 7.03 -0.85 5.59
CA VAL A 115 5.77 -1.59 5.73
C VAL A 115 4.94 -1.47 4.44
N HIS A 116 3.79 -2.13 4.41
CA HIS A 116 2.89 -2.11 3.26
C HIS A 116 2.47 -0.69 2.86
N ASP A 117 2.26 0.18 3.83
CA ASP A 117 1.79 1.56 3.62
C ASP A 117 2.95 2.50 3.27
N LEU A 118 3.54 2.31 2.09
CA LEU A 118 4.68 3.06 1.58
C LEU A 118 4.46 4.57 1.59
N GLY A 119 3.26 5.00 1.22
CA GLY A 119 2.88 6.40 1.15
C GLY A 119 2.94 7.13 2.49
N TYR A 120 2.78 6.41 3.60
CA TYR A 120 2.94 6.99 4.95
C TYR A 120 4.37 6.91 5.45
N HIS A 121 5.04 5.79 5.18
CA HIS A 121 6.34 5.53 5.76
C HIS A 121 7.51 6.16 4.98
N LYS A 122 7.45 6.09 3.66
CA LYS A 122 8.55 6.57 2.78
C LYS A 122 8.03 7.33 1.55
N PRO A 123 7.27 8.41 1.75
CA PRO A 123 6.62 9.13 0.65
C PRO A 123 7.64 9.70 -0.35
N GLN A 124 8.78 10.24 0.10
CA GLN A 124 9.80 10.82 -0.78
C GLN A 124 10.50 9.75 -1.62
N GLU A 125 10.79 8.58 -1.03
CA GLU A 125 11.40 7.46 -1.76
C GLU A 125 10.43 6.90 -2.80
N LEU A 126 9.16 6.75 -2.43
CA LEU A 126 8.09 6.34 -3.35
C LEU A 126 7.94 7.33 -4.51
N SER A 127 7.84 8.64 -4.24
CA SER A 127 7.75 9.67 -5.29
C SER A 127 8.93 9.61 -6.24
N ARG A 128 10.15 9.51 -5.72
CA ARG A 128 11.36 9.42 -6.55
C ARG A 128 11.34 8.20 -7.48
N VAL A 129 10.92 7.05 -6.98
CA VAL A 129 10.81 5.82 -7.81
C VAL A 129 9.78 6.01 -8.92
N MET A 130 8.62 6.60 -8.60
CA MET A 130 7.57 6.87 -9.58
C MET A 130 8.01 7.91 -10.62
N GLU A 131 8.67 8.99 -10.20
CA GLU A 131 9.18 10.03 -11.10
C GLU A 131 10.23 9.48 -12.07
N ASN A 132 11.16 8.66 -11.60
CA ASN A 132 12.17 8.02 -12.43
C ASN A 132 11.55 7.07 -13.47
N PHE A 133 10.48 6.37 -13.09
CA PHE A 133 9.78 5.49 -14.02
C PHE A 133 9.01 6.28 -15.09
N LEU A 134 8.36 7.37 -14.70
CA LEU A 134 7.58 8.21 -15.62
C LEU A 134 8.47 9.08 -16.54
N ASN A 135 9.62 9.50 -16.04
CA ASN A 135 10.57 10.36 -16.72
C ASN A 135 11.96 9.71 -16.67
N PRO A 136 12.19 8.60 -17.39
CA PRO A 136 13.48 7.95 -17.36
C PRO A 136 14.58 8.94 -17.83
N PRO A 137 15.74 8.96 -17.15
CA PRO A 137 16.85 9.81 -17.57
C PRO A 137 17.19 9.46 -19.03
N GLN A 138 17.31 10.51 -19.86
CA GLN A 138 17.72 10.31 -21.26
C GLN A 138 19.12 9.71 -21.24
N SER A 139 19.27 8.55 -21.86
CA SER A 139 20.59 7.95 -22.05
C SER A 139 21.47 8.91 -22.86
N PRO A 140 22.74 9.12 -22.46
CA PRO A 140 23.66 9.99 -23.15
C PRO A 140 23.95 9.51 -24.59
#